data_0b35f6c630411b59b8b34f76160bc15e
#
_entry.id   0b35f6c630411b59b8b34f76160bc15e
#
_cell.length_a   1.000
_cell.length_b   1.000
_cell.length_c   1.000
_cell.angle_alpha   90.00
_cell.angle_beta   90.00
_cell.angle_gamma   90.00
#
_symmetry.space_group_name_H-M   'P 1'
#
loop_
_entity.id
_entity.type
_entity.pdbx_description
1 polymer ?
#
loop_
_entity_poly.entity_id
_entity_poly.type
_entity_poly.pdbx_seq_one_letter_code
_entity_poly.pdbx_strand_id
1 'polypeptide(L)' 'MGTTYLVSGMTCEGCANALTNSIKAMAPDAIVEVDLEGKNVSVEGFDDTTAIAAAINDAGFEFGGATV' A
#
# COMPACT_ATOMS: atom_id res chain seq x y z
N MET A 1 -1.51 -5.92 -14.35
CA MET A 1 -0.44 -6.54 -13.55
C MET A 1 -0.24 -5.74 -12.28
N GLY A 2 -0.04 -6.43 -11.17
CA GLY A 2 0.14 -5.78 -9.89
C GLY A 2 1.58 -5.40 -9.62
N THR A 3 1.77 -4.39 -8.81
CA THR A 3 3.08 -4.01 -8.30
C THR A 3 3.06 -4.16 -6.78
N THR A 4 4.12 -4.74 -6.24
CA THR A 4 4.25 -4.91 -4.80
C THR A 4 5.21 -3.88 -4.24
N TYR A 5 4.81 -3.26 -3.14
CA TYR A 5 5.61 -2.22 -2.48
C TYR A 5 5.91 -2.65 -1.05
N LEU A 6 7.12 -2.34 -0.60
CA LEU A 6 7.49 -2.56 0.80
C LEU A 6 6.96 -1.43 1.66
N VAL A 7 6.34 -1.79 2.78
CA VAL A 7 5.78 -0.83 3.73
C VAL A 7 6.19 -1.23 5.14
N SER A 8 6.81 -0.30 5.85
CA SER A 8 7.21 -0.51 7.24
C SER A 8 6.24 0.18 8.19
N GLY A 9 6.08 -0.36 9.37
CA GLY A 9 5.23 0.22 10.40
C GLY A 9 3.86 -0.41 10.52
N MET A 10 3.54 -1.39 9.68
CA MET A 10 2.28 -2.12 9.80
C MET A 10 2.44 -3.19 10.87
N THR A 11 1.73 -3.05 11.97
CA THR A 11 1.84 -3.97 13.10
C THR A 11 0.55 -4.72 13.41
N CYS A 12 -0.56 -4.38 12.76
CA CYS A 12 -1.84 -5.02 13.01
C CYS A 12 -2.77 -4.87 11.81
N GLU A 13 -3.89 -5.60 11.84
CA GLU A 13 -4.88 -5.56 10.76
C GLU A 13 -5.50 -4.17 10.59
N GLY A 14 -5.67 -3.44 11.68
CA GLY A 14 -6.17 -2.07 11.60
C GLY A 14 -5.26 -1.17 10.76
N CYS A 15 -3.96 -1.36 10.88
CA CYS A 15 -3.00 -0.63 10.06
C CYS A 15 -3.15 -1.00 8.59
N ALA A 16 -3.28 -2.29 8.30
CA ALA A 16 -3.48 -2.77 6.94
C ALA A 16 -4.75 -2.19 6.33
N ASN A 17 -5.84 -2.15 7.09
CA ASN A 17 -7.10 -1.57 6.64
C ASN A 17 -6.99 -0.08 6.36
N ALA A 18 -6.28 0.65 7.22
CA ALA A 18 -6.05 2.08 7.01
C ALA A 18 -5.30 2.34 5.71
N LEU A 19 -4.27 1.55 5.46
CA LEU A 19 -3.49 1.67 4.23
C LEU A 19 -4.33 1.34 3.00
N THR A 20 -5.10 0.25 3.06
CA THR A 20 -5.99 -0.15 1.98
C THR A 20 -6.97 0.97 1.66
N ASN A 21 -7.59 1.55 2.68
CA ASN A 21 -8.54 2.65 2.48
C ASN A 21 -7.88 3.87 1.88
N SER A 22 -6.66 4.20 2.31
CA SER A 22 -5.92 5.34 1.75
C SER A 22 -5.66 5.16 0.25
N ILE A 23 -5.25 3.96 -0.15
CA ILE A 23 -4.99 3.68 -1.57
C ILE A 23 -6.29 3.66 -2.37
N LYS A 24 -7.33 3.04 -1.84
CA LYS A 24 -8.62 2.98 -2.53
C LYS A 24 -9.31 4.34 -2.65
N ALA A 25 -9.00 5.26 -1.77
CA ALA A 25 -9.51 6.62 -1.88
C ALA A 25 -8.98 7.32 -3.13
N MET A 26 -7.77 6.97 -3.55
CA MET A 26 -7.18 7.52 -4.78
C MET A 26 -7.59 6.71 -6.01
N ALA A 27 -7.70 5.40 -5.86
CA ALA A 27 -7.95 4.48 -6.97
C ALA A 27 -9.01 3.46 -6.57
N PRO A 28 -10.30 3.85 -6.58
CA PRO A 28 -11.37 2.96 -6.12
C PRO A 28 -11.49 1.66 -6.92
N ASP A 29 -11.02 1.65 -8.15
CA ASP A 29 -11.06 0.47 -9.00
C ASP A 29 -9.82 -0.43 -8.83
N ALA A 30 -8.84 0.01 -8.07
CA ALA A 30 -7.63 -0.77 -7.86
C ALA A 30 -7.90 -1.92 -6.89
N ILE A 31 -7.19 -3.03 -7.11
CA ILE A 31 -7.21 -4.15 -6.19
C ILE A 31 -6.02 -4.01 -5.26
N VAL A 32 -6.27 -3.96 -3.97
CA VAL A 32 -5.23 -3.75 -2.97
C VAL A 32 -5.19 -4.96 -2.03
N GLU A 33 -4.02 -5.56 -1.90
CA GLU A 33 -3.79 -6.65 -0.98
C GLU A 33 -2.61 -6.31 -0.07
N VAL A 34 -2.79 -6.49 1.22
CA VAL A 34 -1.76 -6.20 2.21
C VAL A 34 -1.29 -7.49 2.86
N ASP A 35 0.02 -7.67 2.91
CA ASP A 35 0.64 -8.81 3.57
C ASP A 35 1.39 -8.30 4.80
N LEU A 36 0.83 -8.55 5.98
CA LEU A 36 1.43 -8.13 7.24
C LEU A 36 2.72 -8.90 7.54
N GLU A 37 2.75 -10.18 7.21
CA GLU A 37 3.94 -11.00 7.43
C GLU A 37 5.09 -10.56 6.53
N GLY A 38 4.81 -10.30 5.27
CA GLY A 38 5.81 -9.86 4.32
C GLY A 38 6.09 -8.38 4.37
N LYS A 39 5.31 -7.62 5.13
CA LYS A 39 5.43 -6.17 5.25
C LYS A 39 5.38 -5.49 3.89
N ASN A 40 4.43 -5.92 3.08
CA ASN A 40 4.26 -5.36 1.75
C ASN A 40 2.80 -5.18 1.40
N VAL A 41 2.56 -4.43 0.34
CA VAL A 41 1.23 -4.23 -0.22
C VAL A 41 1.30 -4.39 -1.72
N SER A 42 0.33 -5.11 -2.29
CA SER A 42 0.20 -5.29 -3.74
C SER A 42 -0.96 -4.45 -4.25
N VAL A 43 -0.72 -3.71 -5.31
CA VAL A 43 -1.75 -2.86 -5.92
C VAL A 43 -1.86 -3.21 -7.40
N GLU A 44 -3.05 -3.55 -7.84
CA GLU A 44 -3.34 -3.83 -9.25
C GLU A 44 -4.30 -2.78 -9.80
N GLY A 45 -4.07 -2.37 -11.02
CA GLY A 45 -4.92 -1.39 -11.69
C GLY A 45 -4.53 0.05 -11.44
N PHE A 46 -3.42 0.29 -10.74
CA PHE A 46 -2.94 1.62 -10.45
C PHE A 46 -1.41 1.57 -10.30
N ASP A 47 -0.71 2.26 -11.17
CA ASP A 47 0.75 2.17 -11.27
C ASP A 47 1.52 3.41 -10.84
N ASP A 48 0.85 4.40 -10.28
CA ASP A 48 1.52 5.63 -9.87
C ASP A 48 2.25 5.44 -8.53
N THR A 49 3.53 5.13 -8.60
CA THR A 49 4.36 4.89 -7.42
C THR A 49 4.41 6.12 -6.50
N THR A 50 4.45 7.32 -7.08
CA THR A 50 4.48 8.54 -6.29
C THR A 50 3.21 8.70 -5.46
N ALA A 51 2.05 8.43 -6.06
CA ALA A 51 0.79 8.50 -5.35
C ALA A 51 0.68 7.43 -4.27
N ILE A 52 1.15 6.22 -4.57
CA ILE A 52 1.18 5.13 -3.59
C ILE A 52 2.08 5.50 -2.41
N ALA A 53 3.27 6.03 -2.67
CA ALA A 53 4.18 6.45 -1.62
C ALA A 53 3.55 7.55 -0.75
N ALA A 54 2.88 8.50 -1.37
CA ALA A 54 2.18 9.56 -0.65
C ALA A 54 1.08 9.00 0.24
N ALA A 55 0.30 8.04 -0.26
CA ALA A 55 -0.75 7.40 0.51
C ALA A 55 -0.18 6.63 1.71
N ILE A 56 0.92 5.93 1.51
CA ILE A 56 1.58 5.18 2.57
C ILE A 56 2.08 6.12 3.66
N ASN A 57 2.74 7.21 3.28
CA ASN A 57 3.23 8.20 4.23
C ASN A 57 2.08 8.89 4.96
N ASP A 58 1.01 9.19 4.24
CA ASP A 58 -0.16 9.85 4.80
C ASP A 58 -0.87 8.98 5.84
N ALA A 59 -0.83 7.68 5.65
CA ALA A 59 -1.40 6.72 6.60
C ALA A 59 -0.50 6.49 7.82
N GLY A 60 0.69 7.08 7.84
CA GLY A 60 1.60 6.99 8.98
C GLY A 60 2.62 5.85 8.88
N PHE A 61 2.80 5.28 7.70
CA PHE A 61 3.76 4.21 7.49
C PHE A 61 4.98 4.71 6.72
N GLU A 62 5.99 3.85 6.62
CA GLU A 62 7.18 4.15 5.84
C GLU A 62 7.15 3.40 4.52
N PHE A 63 7.35 4.11 3.43
CA PHE A 63 7.41 3.52 2.10
C PHE A 63 8.83 3.01 1.82
N GLY A 64 8.96 1.71 1.58
CA GLY A 64 10.25 1.07 1.33
C GLY A 64 10.59 0.86 -0.14
N GLY A 65 9.72 1.31 -1.04
CA GLY A 65 9.94 1.19 -2.47
C GLY A 65 9.25 -0.04 -3.07
N ALA A 66 9.26 -0.12 -4.39
CA ALA A 66 8.71 -1.25 -5.10
C ALA A 66 9.65 -2.46 -4.98
N THR A 67 9.08 -3.65 -4.81
CA THR A 67 9.89 -4.87 -4.66
C THR A 67 10.14 -5.59 -5.98
N VAL A 68 9.48 -5.19 -7.02
CA VAL A 68 9.59 -5.86 -8.32
C VAL A 68 10.30 -5.00 -9.31
#